data_2c447b0fa98bc1843119d1cc5d043a68
#
_entry.id   2c447b0fa98bc1843119d1cc5d043a68
#
_cell.length_a   1.000
_cell.length_b   1.000
_cell.length_c   1.000
_cell.angle_alpha   90.00
_cell.angle_beta   90.00
_cell.angle_gamma   90.00
#
_symmetry.space_group_name_H-M   'P 1'
#
loop_
_entity.id
_entity.type
_entity.pdbx_description
1 polymer ?
#
loop_
_entity_poly.entity_id
_entity_poly.type
_entity_poly.pdbx_seq_one_letter_code
_entity_poly.pdbx_strand_id
1 'polypeptide(L)'
;MDLHGKVALVTGGARRVGRALALGLAEQGMNIVIHYNRSEGEAAHTVAELRARGVRAELAQGNLGNPLDIEHIFVVLESAFGQVDVLVNSASTFVAGDVLETTVGDWNYVMAVNLRAPFLCSQRAAHLMLARGTPGVIINIADVAGLVPWKRYPAHSVSKAGLIMLTQVLAKSLAPDIRVNAVVPGPVLRPDSMPDDRWRRFGEMLPLQRTGRPENVVQAALALIQNDFITGAVLTVDGGDSLHSSVDLA
;
A
#
# COMPACT_ATOMS: atom_id res chain seq x y z
N MET A 1 17.33 9.02 1.71
CA MET A 1 17.20 9.26 0.25
C MET A 1 16.60 10.64 0.03
N ASP A 2 17.18 11.49 -0.80
CA ASP A 2 16.52 12.72 -1.29
C ASP A 2 15.44 12.30 -2.30
N LEU A 3 14.23 12.87 -2.15
CA LEU A 3 13.04 12.47 -2.92
C LEU A 3 12.75 13.40 -4.10
N HIS A 4 13.35 14.59 -4.13
CA HIS A 4 13.08 15.57 -5.18
C HIS A 4 13.46 15.04 -6.58
N GLY A 5 12.53 15.12 -7.53
CA GLY A 5 12.72 14.63 -8.90
C GLY A 5 12.70 13.10 -9.07
N LYS A 6 12.67 12.33 -7.99
CA LYS A 6 12.54 10.87 -8.01
C LYS A 6 11.16 10.44 -8.49
N VAL A 7 11.01 9.18 -8.90
CA VAL A 7 9.78 8.61 -9.45
C VAL A 7 9.20 7.56 -8.51
N ALA A 8 7.93 7.70 -8.15
CA ALA A 8 7.18 6.71 -7.40
C ALA A 8 6.06 6.09 -8.24
N LEU A 9 5.91 4.77 -8.16
CA LEU A 9 4.72 4.06 -8.59
C LEU A 9 3.86 3.75 -7.36
N VAL A 10 2.60 4.21 -7.34
CA VAL A 10 1.65 3.93 -6.27
C VAL A 10 0.51 3.07 -6.81
N THR A 11 0.47 1.80 -6.44
CA THR A 11 -0.66 0.93 -6.82
C THR A 11 -1.90 1.28 -5.99
N GLY A 12 -3.07 1.34 -6.65
CA GLY A 12 -4.29 1.80 -5.99
C GLY A 12 -4.25 3.28 -5.57
N GLY A 13 -3.45 4.11 -6.25
CA GLY A 13 -3.19 5.51 -5.92
C GLY A 13 -4.34 6.49 -6.23
N ALA A 14 -5.45 6.02 -6.83
CA ALA A 14 -6.57 6.88 -7.22
C ALA A 14 -7.40 7.39 -6.04
N ARG A 15 -7.49 6.68 -4.95
CA ARG A 15 -8.37 6.98 -3.82
C ARG A 15 -7.84 6.50 -2.47
N ARG A 16 -8.51 6.93 -1.40
CA ARG A 16 -8.28 6.48 -0.02
C ARG A 16 -6.80 6.64 0.40
N VAL A 17 -6.22 5.66 1.08
CA VAL A 17 -4.84 5.68 1.58
C VAL A 17 -3.83 5.80 0.43
N GLY A 18 -4.04 5.10 -0.69
CA GLY A 18 -3.16 5.18 -1.85
C GLY A 18 -3.06 6.60 -2.43
N ARG A 19 -4.21 7.32 -2.51
CA ARG A 19 -4.22 8.73 -2.92
C ARG A 19 -3.46 9.62 -1.93
N ALA A 20 -3.66 9.44 -0.63
CA ALA A 20 -2.93 10.22 0.37
C ALA A 20 -1.41 9.99 0.27
N LEU A 21 -0.98 8.74 0.06
CA LEU A 21 0.43 8.42 -0.17
C LEU A 21 0.98 9.09 -1.43
N ALA A 22 0.24 9.05 -2.55
CA ALA A 22 0.65 9.71 -3.79
C ALA A 22 0.82 11.23 -3.59
N LEU A 23 -0.13 11.88 -2.92
CA LEU A 23 -0.07 13.30 -2.62
C LEU A 23 1.09 13.65 -1.66
N GLY A 24 1.27 12.86 -0.60
CA GLY A 24 2.38 13.09 0.34
C GLY A 24 3.77 12.90 -0.28
N LEU A 25 3.92 11.95 -1.22
CA LEU A 25 5.16 11.79 -1.99
C LEU A 25 5.38 12.96 -2.95
N ALA A 26 4.33 13.47 -3.59
CA ALA A 26 4.40 14.65 -4.45
C ALA A 26 4.79 15.93 -3.68
N GLU A 27 4.34 16.07 -2.43
CA GLU A 27 4.75 17.16 -1.54
C GLU A 27 6.26 17.15 -1.21
N GLN A 28 6.90 15.97 -1.37
CA GLN A 28 8.36 15.84 -1.29
C GLN A 28 9.06 16.05 -2.64
N GLY A 29 8.33 16.49 -3.68
CA GLY A 29 8.87 16.76 -5.02
C GLY A 29 9.04 15.51 -5.89
N MET A 30 8.43 14.37 -5.55
CA MET A 30 8.48 13.17 -6.38
C MET A 30 7.51 13.25 -7.57
N ASN A 31 7.93 12.73 -8.71
CA ASN A 31 7.05 12.43 -9.83
C ASN A 31 6.28 11.13 -9.57
N ILE A 32 5.02 11.04 -9.97
CA ILE A 32 4.13 9.97 -9.55
C ILE A 32 3.50 9.25 -10.75
N VAL A 33 3.55 7.91 -10.74
CA VAL A 33 2.65 7.08 -11.54
C VAL A 33 1.57 6.53 -10.62
N ILE A 34 0.31 6.81 -10.95
CA ILE A 34 -0.85 6.27 -10.24
C ILE A 34 -1.38 5.07 -11.02
N HIS A 35 -1.34 3.89 -10.39
CA HIS A 35 -2.11 2.77 -10.89
C HIS A 35 -3.54 2.80 -10.35
N TYR A 36 -4.51 2.50 -11.21
CA TYR A 36 -5.92 2.26 -10.88
C TYR A 36 -6.49 1.10 -11.71
N ASN A 37 -7.61 0.51 -11.24
CA ASN A 37 -8.32 -0.52 -11.99
C ASN A 37 -9.59 0.05 -12.65
N ARG A 38 -10.58 0.46 -11.83
CA ARG A 38 -11.91 0.92 -12.30
C ARG A 38 -12.22 2.38 -11.94
N SER A 39 -11.43 2.99 -11.09
CA SER A 39 -11.67 4.34 -10.53
C SER A 39 -11.06 5.42 -11.43
N GLU A 40 -11.48 5.49 -12.71
CA GLU A 40 -10.88 6.39 -13.71
C GLU A 40 -11.08 7.87 -13.35
N GLY A 41 -12.30 8.25 -12.95
CA GLY A 41 -12.60 9.64 -12.58
C GLY A 41 -11.80 10.12 -11.37
N GLU A 42 -11.70 9.31 -10.31
CA GLU A 42 -10.89 9.62 -9.13
C GLU A 42 -9.40 9.63 -9.46
N ALA A 43 -8.95 8.76 -10.37
CA ALA A 43 -7.56 8.73 -10.81
C ALA A 43 -7.20 10.01 -11.59
N ALA A 44 -8.04 10.44 -12.53
CA ALA A 44 -7.86 11.68 -13.28
C ALA A 44 -7.84 12.91 -12.35
N HIS A 45 -8.75 12.97 -11.38
CA HIS A 45 -8.79 14.03 -10.37
C HIS A 45 -7.49 14.06 -9.55
N THR A 46 -7.03 12.91 -9.08
CA THR A 46 -5.79 12.81 -8.30
C THR A 46 -4.58 13.23 -9.12
N VAL A 47 -4.47 12.85 -10.39
CA VAL A 47 -3.38 13.30 -11.27
C VAL A 47 -3.42 14.82 -11.47
N ALA A 48 -4.59 15.42 -11.65
CA ALA A 48 -4.72 16.86 -11.76
C ALA A 48 -4.20 17.59 -10.51
N GLU A 49 -4.53 17.07 -9.32
CA GLU A 49 -4.02 17.60 -8.05
C GLU A 49 -2.49 17.44 -7.90
N LEU A 50 -1.94 16.30 -8.35
CA LEU A 50 -0.49 16.07 -8.32
C LEU A 50 0.23 17.07 -9.23
N ARG A 51 -0.28 17.27 -10.45
CA ARG A 51 0.28 18.25 -11.41
C ARG A 51 0.18 19.68 -10.88
N ALA A 52 -0.90 20.02 -10.17
CA ALA A 52 -1.04 21.33 -9.52
C ALA A 52 -0.01 21.56 -8.39
N ARG A 53 0.61 20.50 -7.85
CA ARG A 53 1.75 20.57 -6.90
C ARG A 53 3.11 20.73 -7.60
N GLY A 54 3.14 20.85 -8.93
CA GLY A 54 4.36 21.09 -9.69
C GLY A 54 5.15 19.83 -10.05
N VAL A 55 4.64 18.63 -9.79
CA VAL A 55 5.30 17.38 -10.18
C VAL A 55 4.69 16.79 -11.46
N ARG A 56 5.46 15.97 -12.17
CA ARG A 56 4.91 15.19 -13.27
C ARG A 56 4.12 14.02 -12.71
N ALA A 57 2.96 13.74 -13.32
CA ALA A 57 2.11 12.63 -12.90
C ALA A 57 1.44 11.95 -14.09
N GLU A 58 1.40 10.61 -14.09
CA GLU A 58 0.83 9.77 -15.14
C GLU A 58 -0.12 8.72 -14.56
N LEU A 59 -1.04 8.24 -15.41
CA LEU A 59 -2.00 7.19 -15.10
C LEU A 59 -1.59 5.88 -15.74
N ALA A 60 -1.68 4.79 -14.98
CA ALA A 60 -1.52 3.43 -15.47
C ALA A 60 -2.74 2.60 -15.06
N GLN A 61 -3.59 2.23 -16.03
CA GLN A 61 -4.73 1.37 -15.79
C GLN A 61 -4.32 -0.10 -15.85
N GLY A 62 -4.91 -0.93 -14.99
CA GLY A 62 -4.73 -2.37 -15.05
C GLY A 62 -5.46 -3.12 -13.94
N ASN A 63 -5.75 -4.38 -14.14
CA ASN A 63 -6.23 -5.29 -13.11
C ASN A 63 -5.04 -6.05 -12.52
N LEU A 64 -4.64 -5.74 -11.30
CA LEU A 64 -3.52 -6.41 -10.63
C LEU A 64 -3.73 -7.93 -10.41
N GLY A 65 -4.94 -8.42 -10.56
CA GLY A 65 -5.21 -9.86 -10.61
C GLY A 65 -4.67 -10.53 -11.89
N ASN A 66 -4.38 -9.76 -12.94
CA ASN A 66 -3.85 -10.21 -14.22
C ASN A 66 -2.35 -9.82 -14.36
N PRO A 67 -1.43 -10.78 -14.48
CA PRO A 67 -0.01 -10.48 -14.66
C PRO A 67 0.32 -9.64 -15.89
N LEU A 68 -0.41 -9.79 -17.00
CA LEU A 68 -0.18 -8.99 -18.21
C LEU A 68 -0.50 -7.50 -18.00
N ASP A 69 -1.52 -7.20 -17.20
CA ASP A 69 -1.84 -5.82 -16.87
C ASP A 69 -0.76 -5.20 -15.97
N ILE A 70 -0.12 -6.01 -15.11
CA ILE A 70 1.04 -5.55 -14.32
C ILE A 70 2.19 -5.15 -15.25
N GLU A 71 2.52 -5.96 -16.25
CA GLU A 71 3.54 -5.60 -17.25
C GLU A 71 3.17 -4.29 -17.97
N HIS A 72 1.91 -4.13 -18.38
CA HIS A 72 1.44 -2.90 -19.00
C HIS A 72 1.64 -1.64 -18.13
N ILE A 73 1.37 -1.75 -16.82
CA ILE A 73 1.61 -0.66 -15.85
C ILE A 73 3.07 -0.23 -15.87
N PHE A 74 4.00 -1.18 -15.91
CA PHE A 74 5.42 -0.87 -15.97
C PHE A 74 5.86 -0.33 -17.32
N VAL A 75 5.26 -0.76 -18.45
CA VAL A 75 5.48 -0.16 -19.77
C VAL A 75 5.09 1.33 -19.76
N VAL A 76 3.95 1.69 -19.17
CA VAL A 76 3.53 3.09 -19.02
C VAL A 76 4.55 3.87 -18.18
N LEU A 77 4.98 3.33 -17.06
CA LEU A 77 5.98 3.94 -16.18
C LEU A 77 7.31 4.17 -16.90
N GLU A 78 7.82 3.15 -17.59
CA GLU A 78 9.08 3.24 -18.34
C GLU A 78 9.00 4.25 -19.48
N SER A 79 7.89 4.28 -20.22
CA SER A 79 7.67 5.24 -21.31
C SER A 79 7.60 6.68 -20.82
N ALA A 80 6.98 6.90 -19.64
CA ALA A 80 6.80 8.25 -19.10
C ALA A 80 8.04 8.79 -18.39
N PHE A 81 8.76 7.94 -17.66
CA PHE A 81 9.82 8.37 -16.75
C PHE A 81 11.15 7.64 -16.95
N GLY A 82 11.17 6.47 -17.57
CA GLY A 82 12.38 5.65 -17.75
C GLY A 82 12.97 5.10 -16.43
N GLN A 83 12.28 5.28 -15.31
CA GLN A 83 12.78 4.88 -13.98
C GLN A 83 11.67 4.71 -12.95
N VAL A 84 12.00 3.97 -11.91
CA VAL A 84 11.26 3.95 -10.65
C VAL A 84 12.28 3.95 -9.49
N ASP A 85 12.08 4.81 -8.51
CA ASP A 85 12.92 4.91 -7.32
C ASP A 85 12.18 4.40 -6.08
N VAL A 86 10.84 4.57 -6.06
CA VAL A 86 9.97 4.09 -4.97
C VAL A 86 8.78 3.35 -5.55
N LEU A 87 8.54 2.13 -5.05
CA LEU A 87 7.29 1.41 -5.28
C LEU A 87 6.46 1.40 -4.00
N VAL A 88 5.19 1.81 -4.09
CA VAL A 88 4.22 1.68 -3.00
C VAL A 88 3.13 0.70 -3.42
N ASN A 89 3.13 -0.50 -2.85
CA ASN A 89 2.08 -1.50 -3.02
C ASN A 89 0.93 -1.19 -2.06
N SER A 90 -0.04 -0.37 -2.51
CA SER A 90 -1.19 0.06 -1.70
C SER A 90 -2.54 -0.48 -2.20
N ALA A 91 -2.60 -1.05 -3.40
CA ALA A 91 -3.81 -1.67 -3.89
C ALA A 91 -4.23 -2.86 -3.01
N SER A 92 -5.53 -2.94 -2.71
CA SER A 92 -6.09 -4.02 -1.89
C SER A 92 -7.53 -4.29 -2.26
N THR A 93 -7.97 -5.52 -2.05
CA THR A 93 -9.36 -5.95 -2.20
C THR A 93 -9.81 -6.73 -0.99
N PHE A 94 -11.14 -6.69 -0.74
CA PHE A 94 -11.81 -7.37 0.35
C PHE A 94 -12.97 -8.17 -0.21
N VAL A 95 -13.12 -9.40 0.24
CA VAL A 95 -14.32 -10.20 0.02
C VAL A 95 -14.79 -10.68 1.39
N ALA A 96 -16.01 -10.27 1.77
CA ALA A 96 -16.61 -10.68 3.04
C ALA A 96 -17.20 -12.07 2.92
N GLY A 97 -17.09 -12.84 3.99
CA GLY A 97 -17.61 -14.20 4.15
C GLY A 97 -16.91 -14.86 5.32
N ASP A 98 -17.45 -15.91 5.90
CA ASP A 98 -16.71 -16.71 6.84
C ASP A 98 -15.95 -17.85 6.13
N VAL A 99 -15.20 -18.64 6.90
CA VAL A 99 -14.37 -19.73 6.33
C VAL A 99 -15.19 -20.75 5.54
N LEU A 100 -16.42 -21.05 5.95
CA LEU A 100 -17.28 -22.04 5.30
C LEU A 100 -17.94 -21.51 4.02
N GLU A 101 -18.07 -20.18 3.89
CA GLU A 101 -18.70 -19.50 2.75
C GLU A 101 -17.68 -19.01 1.70
N THR A 102 -16.41 -18.85 2.08
CA THR A 102 -15.36 -18.36 1.17
C THR A 102 -15.13 -19.34 0.02
N THR A 103 -15.47 -18.91 -1.20
CA THR A 103 -15.25 -19.72 -2.39
C THR A 103 -13.78 -19.74 -2.82
N VAL A 104 -13.37 -20.74 -3.58
CA VAL A 104 -12.03 -20.81 -4.19
C VAL A 104 -11.79 -19.60 -5.12
N GLY A 105 -12.84 -19.14 -5.81
CA GLY A 105 -12.76 -17.94 -6.67
C GLY A 105 -12.44 -16.67 -5.86
N ASP A 106 -13.15 -16.44 -4.75
CA ASP A 106 -12.93 -15.31 -3.86
C ASP A 106 -11.54 -15.35 -3.22
N TRP A 107 -11.15 -16.52 -2.73
CA TRP A 107 -9.81 -16.74 -2.19
C TRP A 107 -8.74 -16.39 -3.22
N ASN A 108 -8.81 -16.98 -4.41
CA ASN A 108 -7.83 -16.75 -5.47
C ASN A 108 -7.78 -15.28 -5.90
N TYR A 109 -8.93 -14.62 -5.99
CA TYR A 109 -8.99 -13.19 -6.34
C TYR A 109 -8.29 -12.31 -5.29
N VAL A 110 -8.59 -12.51 -4.01
CA VAL A 110 -7.96 -11.75 -2.92
C VAL A 110 -6.45 -12.00 -2.87
N MET A 111 -6.02 -13.27 -2.97
CA MET A 111 -4.59 -13.63 -2.98
C MET A 111 -3.87 -13.06 -4.21
N ALA A 112 -4.53 -13.04 -5.36
CA ALA A 112 -3.96 -12.47 -6.58
C ALA A 112 -3.67 -10.97 -6.44
N VAL A 113 -4.63 -10.20 -5.91
CA VAL A 113 -4.50 -8.74 -5.80
C VAL A 113 -3.64 -8.33 -4.60
N ASN A 114 -3.85 -8.96 -3.43
CA ASN A 114 -3.24 -8.49 -2.19
C ASN A 114 -1.84 -9.07 -1.91
N LEU A 115 -1.47 -10.18 -2.54
CA LEU A 115 -0.18 -10.85 -2.28
C LEU A 115 0.62 -11.10 -3.56
N ARG A 116 0.03 -11.79 -4.57
CA ARG A 116 0.77 -12.09 -5.82
C ARG A 116 1.14 -10.80 -6.56
N ALA A 117 0.23 -9.83 -6.68
CA ALA A 117 0.52 -8.59 -7.37
C ALA A 117 1.64 -7.77 -6.70
N PRO A 118 1.65 -7.54 -5.38
CA PRO A 118 2.80 -6.94 -4.69
C PRO A 118 4.13 -7.66 -4.97
N PHE A 119 4.13 -9.00 -5.02
CA PHE A 119 5.32 -9.75 -5.40
C PHE A 119 5.79 -9.42 -6.82
N LEU A 120 4.89 -9.51 -7.81
CA LEU A 120 5.21 -9.23 -9.22
C LEU A 120 5.62 -7.77 -9.44
N CYS A 121 4.89 -6.81 -8.85
CA CYS A 121 5.26 -5.40 -8.92
C CYS A 121 6.64 -5.14 -8.29
N SER A 122 6.92 -5.77 -7.14
CA SER A 122 8.23 -5.64 -6.48
C SER A 122 9.35 -6.24 -7.32
N GLN A 123 9.13 -7.40 -7.93
CA GLN A 123 10.08 -8.05 -8.82
C GLN A 123 10.38 -7.15 -10.04
N ARG A 124 9.35 -6.62 -10.68
CA ARG A 124 9.50 -5.76 -11.86
C ARG A 124 10.18 -4.44 -11.52
N ALA A 125 9.79 -3.80 -10.41
CA ALA A 125 10.45 -2.59 -9.93
C ALA A 125 11.92 -2.84 -9.57
N ALA A 126 12.23 -3.96 -8.90
CA ALA A 126 13.60 -4.32 -8.56
C ALA A 126 14.48 -4.50 -9.79
N HIS A 127 13.99 -5.15 -10.85
CA HIS A 127 14.73 -5.25 -12.11
C HIS A 127 15.09 -3.88 -12.69
N LEU A 128 14.16 -2.93 -12.67
CA LEU A 128 14.40 -1.57 -13.17
C LEU A 128 15.39 -0.79 -12.30
N MET A 129 15.27 -0.89 -10.98
CA MET A 129 16.15 -0.24 -10.03
C MET A 129 17.60 -0.77 -10.17
N LEU A 130 17.77 -2.11 -10.20
CA LEU A 130 19.08 -2.75 -10.34
C LEU A 130 19.72 -2.48 -11.70
N ALA A 131 18.96 -2.50 -12.79
CA ALA A 131 19.49 -2.21 -14.14
C ALA A 131 20.09 -0.78 -14.23
N ARG A 132 19.62 0.14 -13.41
CA ARG A 132 20.15 1.52 -13.33
C ARG A 132 21.29 1.69 -12.34
N GLY A 133 21.54 0.71 -11.47
CA GLY A 133 22.52 0.81 -10.40
C GLY A 133 22.17 1.89 -9.36
N THR A 134 20.87 2.22 -9.19
CA THR A 134 20.42 3.23 -8.22
C THR A 134 19.68 2.57 -7.05
N PRO A 135 19.96 3.01 -5.81
CA PRO A 135 19.25 2.48 -4.64
C PRO A 135 17.73 2.71 -4.76
N GLY A 136 16.95 1.68 -4.44
CA GLY A 136 15.50 1.73 -4.50
C GLY A 136 14.82 1.48 -3.15
N VAL A 137 13.53 1.82 -3.07
CA VAL A 137 12.71 1.53 -1.88
C VAL A 137 11.35 0.96 -2.29
N ILE A 138 10.93 -0.10 -1.60
CA ILE A 138 9.62 -0.69 -1.75
C ILE A 138 8.87 -0.57 -0.41
N ILE A 139 7.66 -0.03 -0.45
CA ILE A 139 6.75 0.06 0.70
C ILE A 139 5.50 -0.78 0.42
N ASN A 140 5.26 -1.76 1.27
CA ASN A 140 4.06 -2.57 1.25
C ASN A 140 3.04 -2.05 2.27
N ILE A 141 1.83 -1.72 1.82
CA ILE A 141 0.74 -1.34 2.72
C ILE A 141 -0.01 -2.62 3.09
N ALA A 142 0.31 -3.13 4.28
CA ALA A 142 -0.35 -4.29 4.85
C ALA A 142 -1.71 -3.89 5.50
N ASP A 143 -2.06 -4.49 6.62
CA ASP A 143 -3.29 -4.22 7.36
C ASP A 143 -3.19 -4.89 8.74
N VAL A 144 -3.82 -4.34 9.78
CA VAL A 144 -3.92 -4.99 11.09
C VAL A 144 -4.55 -6.38 11.01
N ALA A 145 -5.38 -6.64 10.00
CA ALA A 145 -5.91 -7.99 9.72
C ALA A 145 -4.82 -9.03 9.43
N GLY A 146 -3.61 -8.60 9.09
CA GLY A 146 -2.43 -9.48 8.94
C GLY A 146 -1.75 -9.82 10.26
N LEU A 147 -2.07 -9.13 11.34
CA LEU A 147 -1.55 -9.34 12.70
C LEU A 147 -2.62 -9.98 13.59
N VAL A 148 -3.87 -9.50 13.49
CA VAL A 148 -5.02 -9.96 14.26
C VAL A 148 -6.08 -10.49 13.28
N PRO A 149 -6.49 -11.76 13.36
CA PRO A 149 -7.36 -12.37 12.35
C PRO A 149 -8.78 -11.79 12.35
N TRP A 150 -9.28 -11.42 11.18
CA TRP A 150 -10.65 -10.98 11.00
C TRP A 150 -11.53 -12.15 10.54
N LYS A 151 -12.41 -12.62 11.43
CA LYS A 151 -13.27 -13.80 11.20
C LYS A 151 -14.05 -13.71 9.87
N ARG A 152 -14.54 -12.53 9.49
CA ARG A 152 -15.36 -12.32 8.28
C ARG A 152 -14.55 -12.03 7.01
N TYR A 153 -13.23 -12.09 7.06
CA TYR A 153 -12.34 -11.78 5.94
C TYR A 153 -11.13 -12.73 5.89
N PRO A 154 -11.34 -14.05 5.81
CA PRO A 154 -10.25 -15.02 5.97
C PRO A 154 -9.16 -14.85 4.90
N ALA A 155 -9.54 -14.74 3.63
CA ALA A 155 -8.57 -14.56 2.53
C ALA A 155 -7.79 -13.23 2.68
N HIS A 156 -8.47 -12.14 3.11
CA HIS A 156 -7.81 -10.86 3.34
C HIS A 156 -6.77 -10.98 4.45
N SER A 157 -7.14 -11.52 5.63
CA SER A 157 -6.21 -11.68 6.75
C SER A 157 -4.98 -12.50 6.37
N VAL A 158 -5.18 -13.65 5.71
CA VAL A 158 -4.07 -14.49 5.24
C VAL A 158 -3.20 -13.76 4.21
N SER A 159 -3.82 -13.04 3.26
CA SER A 159 -3.06 -12.29 2.26
C SER A 159 -2.20 -11.18 2.87
N LYS A 160 -2.70 -10.50 3.91
CA LYS A 160 -1.96 -9.43 4.59
C LYS A 160 -0.88 -9.97 5.53
N ALA A 161 -1.09 -11.10 6.18
CA ALA A 161 -0.03 -11.83 6.89
C ALA A 161 1.06 -12.30 5.92
N GLY A 162 0.67 -12.82 4.74
CA GLY A 162 1.58 -13.18 3.66
C GLY A 162 2.39 -11.98 3.15
N LEU A 163 1.76 -10.81 3.02
CA LEU A 163 2.44 -9.57 2.58
C LEU A 163 3.47 -9.08 3.61
N ILE A 164 3.19 -9.23 4.90
CA ILE A 164 4.16 -8.94 5.97
C ILE A 164 5.39 -9.85 5.82
N MET A 165 5.20 -11.15 5.66
CA MET A 165 6.31 -12.09 5.45
C MET A 165 7.03 -11.83 4.12
N LEU A 166 6.29 -11.55 3.03
CA LEU A 166 6.86 -11.20 1.73
C LEU A 166 7.79 -9.97 1.84
N THR A 167 7.42 -8.97 2.65
CA THR A 167 8.25 -7.79 2.92
C THR A 167 9.63 -8.19 3.46
N GLN A 168 9.66 -9.09 4.44
CA GLN A 168 10.92 -9.54 5.06
C GLN A 168 11.76 -10.38 4.11
N VAL A 169 11.12 -11.25 3.31
CA VAL A 169 11.79 -12.04 2.26
C VAL A 169 12.44 -11.12 1.23
N LEU A 170 11.69 -10.14 0.71
CA LEU A 170 12.19 -9.20 -0.28
C LEU A 170 13.32 -8.31 0.31
N ALA A 171 13.17 -7.84 1.54
CA ALA A 171 14.19 -7.06 2.22
C ALA A 171 15.53 -7.80 2.32
N LYS A 172 15.47 -9.08 2.67
CA LYS A 172 16.67 -9.93 2.75
C LYS A 172 17.28 -10.24 1.38
N SER A 173 16.43 -10.42 0.37
CA SER A 173 16.86 -10.86 -0.97
C SER A 173 17.39 -9.72 -1.83
N LEU A 174 16.91 -8.48 -1.61
CA LEU A 174 17.22 -7.31 -2.46
C LEU A 174 18.23 -6.35 -1.82
N ALA A 175 18.62 -6.58 -0.56
CA ALA A 175 19.69 -5.83 0.05
C ALA A 175 21.05 -6.17 -0.61
N PRO A 176 22.02 -5.20 -0.67
CA PRO A 176 21.94 -3.86 -0.09
C PRO A 176 21.29 -2.80 -0.99
N ASP A 177 20.98 -3.11 -2.24
CA ASP A 177 20.61 -2.13 -3.27
C ASP A 177 19.18 -1.59 -3.09
N ILE A 178 18.24 -2.45 -2.60
CA ILE A 178 16.85 -2.09 -2.46
C ILE A 178 16.38 -2.40 -1.04
N ARG A 179 15.79 -1.41 -0.38
CA ARG A 179 15.17 -1.56 0.93
C ARG A 179 13.68 -1.87 0.77
N VAL A 180 13.17 -2.79 1.57
CA VAL A 180 11.75 -3.16 1.53
C VAL A 180 11.18 -3.14 2.94
N ASN A 181 10.10 -2.37 3.15
CA ASN A 181 9.45 -2.23 4.44
C ASN A 181 7.92 -2.30 4.30
N ALA A 182 7.22 -2.57 5.39
CA ALA A 182 5.77 -2.54 5.45
C ALA A 182 5.26 -1.48 6.43
N VAL A 183 4.16 -0.83 6.06
CA VAL A 183 3.30 -0.10 6.99
C VAL A 183 2.04 -0.95 7.20
N VAL A 184 1.59 -1.06 8.46
CA VAL A 184 0.40 -1.81 8.87
C VAL A 184 -0.62 -0.81 9.42
N PRO A 185 -1.51 -0.26 8.58
CA PRO A 185 -2.55 0.64 9.04
C PRO A 185 -3.63 -0.11 9.82
N GLY A 186 -4.14 0.54 10.85
CA GLY A 186 -5.41 0.23 11.49
C GLY A 186 -6.54 1.14 10.99
N PRO A 187 -7.43 1.60 11.88
CA PRO A 187 -8.59 2.40 11.54
C PRO A 187 -8.22 3.86 11.22
N VAL A 188 -7.64 4.09 10.03
CA VAL A 188 -7.21 5.42 9.57
C VAL A 188 -8.18 6.07 8.58
N LEU A 189 -9.17 5.32 8.08
CA LEU A 189 -10.15 5.83 7.15
C LEU A 189 -11.48 5.07 7.27
N ARG A 190 -12.54 5.81 7.57
CA ARG A 190 -13.88 5.27 7.75
C ARG A 190 -14.35 4.51 6.48
N PRO A 191 -14.88 3.29 6.62
CA PRO A 191 -15.61 2.62 5.53
C PRO A 191 -16.87 3.41 5.16
N ASP A 192 -17.16 3.53 3.86
CA ASP A 192 -18.33 4.29 3.38
C ASP A 192 -19.67 3.76 3.94
N SER A 193 -19.73 2.45 4.20
CA SER A 193 -20.89 1.79 4.81
C SER A 193 -21.05 1.97 6.31
N MET A 194 -20.05 2.58 6.98
CA MET A 194 -20.06 2.74 8.45
C MET A 194 -20.57 4.14 8.82
N PRO A 195 -21.62 4.28 9.67
CA PRO A 195 -22.08 5.57 10.19
C PRO A 195 -21.01 6.29 11.01
N ASP A 196 -21.05 7.64 11.01
CA ASP A 196 -20.07 8.48 11.70
C ASP A 196 -20.01 8.25 13.22
N ASP A 197 -21.18 8.06 13.85
CA ASP A 197 -21.29 7.80 15.29
C ASP A 197 -20.67 6.45 15.67
N ARG A 198 -20.80 5.43 14.81
CA ARG A 198 -20.16 4.14 15.01
C ARG A 198 -18.64 4.24 14.83
N TRP A 199 -18.18 5.00 13.83
CA TRP A 199 -16.76 5.25 13.61
C TRP A 199 -16.11 5.96 14.79
N ARG A 200 -16.79 6.98 15.35
CA ARG A 200 -16.32 7.70 16.54
C ARG A 200 -16.23 6.77 17.74
N ARG A 201 -17.31 6.01 18.04
CA ARG A 201 -17.31 5.04 19.16
C ARG A 201 -16.23 3.98 19.01
N PHE A 202 -15.99 3.52 17.81
CA PHE A 202 -14.88 2.61 17.53
C PHE A 202 -13.53 3.24 17.90
N GLY A 203 -13.32 4.50 17.54
CA GLY A 203 -12.11 5.24 17.93
C GLY A 203 -11.95 5.38 19.44
N GLU A 204 -13.05 5.64 20.17
CA GLU A 204 -13.04 5.77 21.64
C GLU A 204 -12.61 4.48 22.36
N MET A 205 -12.76 3.30 21.72
CA MET A 205 -12.33 2.01 22.27
C MET A 205 -10.83 1.72 22.03
N LEU A 206 -10.16 2.44 21.14
CA LEU A 206 -8.74 2.24 20.89
C LEU A 206 -7.88 2.77 22.05
N PRO A 207 -6.69 2.23 22.32
CA PRO A 207 -5.78 2.77 23.32
C PRO A 207 -5.50 4.27 23.19
N LEU A 208 -5.38 4.80 21.95
CA LEU A 208 -5.24 6.23 21.73
C LEU A 208 -6.58 7.01 21.73
N GLN A 209 -7.71 6.36 22.03
CA GLN A 209 -9.07 6.93 22.13
C GLN A 209 -9.50 7.78 20.93
N ARG A 210 -8.97 7.48 19.77
CA ARG A 210 -9.34 8.09 18.49
C ARG A 210 -8.92 7.23 17.32
N THR A 211 -9.61 7.36 16.21
CA THR A 211 -9.13 6.82 14.93
C THR A 211 -7.99 7.66 14.37
N GLY A 212 -7.19 7.05 13.51
CA GLY A 212 -6.14 7.74 12.76
C GLY A 212 -6.69 8.51 11.56
N ARG A 213 -5.76 8.98 10.73
CA ARG A 213 -6.01 9.63 9.45
C ARG A 213 -5.03 9.09 8.41
N PRO A 214 -5.34 9.15 7.11
CA PRO A 214 -4.43 8.71 6.06
C PRO A 214 -3.03 9.34 6.16
N GLU A 215 -2.94 10.58 6.64
CA GLU A 215 -1.67 11.30 6.84
C GLU A 215 -0.74 10.61 7.84
N ASN A 216 -1.29 9.86 8.82
CA ASN A 216 -0.47 9.07 9.74
C ASN A 216 0.26 7.93 9.00
N VAL A 217 -0.40 7.33 8.01
CA VAL A 217 0.22 6.32 7.13
C VAL A 217 1.28 6.94 6.22
N VAL A 218 0.99 8.14 5.68
CA VAL A 218 1.95 8.90 4.85
C VAL A 218 3.22 9.21 5.64
N GLN A 219 3.10 9.71 6.87
CA GLN A 219 4.25 10.01 7.73
C GLN A 219 5.11 8.77 8.00
N ALA A 220 4.48 7.64 8.30
CA ALA A 220 5.17 6.37 8.51
C ALA A 220 5.90 5.89 7.24
N ALA A 221 5.23 5.96 6.08
CA ALA A 221 5.83 5.59 4.81
C ALA A 221 7.03 6.50 4.46
N LEU A 222 6.90 7.82 4.63
CA LEU A 222 7.99 8.76 4.40
C LEU A 222 9.19 8.49 5.32
N ALA A 223 8.97 8.21 6.60
CA ALA A 223 10.04 7.85 7.53
C ALA A 223 10.80 6.60 7.07
N LEU A 224 10.10 5.57 6.60
CA LEU A 224 10.71 4.34 6.08
C LEU A 224 11.44 4.56 4.74
N ILE A 225 10.95 5.48 3.91
CA ILE A 225 11.59 5.82 2.62
C ILE A 225 12.87 6.63 2.86
N GLN A 226 12.83 7.64 3.72
CA GLN A 226 13.93 8.58 3.94
C GLN A 226 15.06 8.00 4.79
N ASN A 227 14.74 7.16 5.79
CA ASN A 227 15.76 6.53 6.63
C ASN A 227 16.41 5.36 5.87
N ASP A 228 17.68 5.52 5.54
CA ASP A 228 18.45 4.57 4.71
C ASP A 228 18.98 3.35 5.48
N PHE A 229 18.78 3.30 6.78
CA PHE A 229 19.21 2.17 7.62
C PHE A 229 18.03 1.29 8.11
N ILE A 230 16.86 1.43 7.49
CA ILE A 230 15.68 0.61 7.80
C ILE A 230 15.31 -0.26 6.59
N THR A 231 15.39 -1.59 6.76
CA THR A 231 14.85 -2.59 5.81
C THR A 231 14.28 -3.78 6.57
N GLY A 232 13.23 -4.42 6.03
CA GLY A 232 12.52 -5.53 6.69
C GLY A 232 11.61 -5.11 7.85
N ALA A 233 11.46 -3.81 8.11
CA ALA A 233 10.61 -3.32 9.18
C ALA A 233 9.12 -3.48 8.84
N VAL A 234 8.34 -3.76 9.88
CA VAL A 234 6.87 -3.80 9.86
C VAL A 234 6.37 -2.76 10.87
N LEU A 235 6.01 -1.59 10.36
CA LEU A 235 5.62 -0.44 11.19
C LEU A 235 4.10 -0.35 11.30
N THR A 236 3.59 -0.61 12.49
CA THR A 236 2.16 -0.54 12.80
C THR A 236 1.74 0.91 13.06
N VAL A 237 0.62 1.32 12.44
CA VAL A 237 0.02 2.66 12.54
C VAL A 237 -1.47 2.50 12.80
N ASP A 238 -1.85 2.10 13.99
CA ASP A 238 -3.20 1.59 14.30
C ASP A 238 -3.84 2.16 15.57
N GLY A 239 -3.15 3.05 16.28
CA GLY A 239 -3.65 3.61 17.54
C GLY A 239 -3.72 2.59 18.69
N GLY A 240 -3.04 1.45 18.53
CA GLY A 240 -3.03 0.35 19.48
C GLY A 240 -4.10 -0.72 19.23
N ASP A 241 -4.81 -0.66 18.09
CA ASP A 241 -5.87 -1.63 17.74
C ASP A 241 -5.39 -3.08 17.82
N SER A 242 -4.19 -3.38 17.34
CA SER A 242 -3.60 -4.72 17.38
C SER A 242 -3.15 -5.19 18.77
N LEU A 243 -3.13 -4.32 19.76
CA LEU A 243 -2.75 -4.65 21.14
C LEU A 243 -3.93 -5.11 22.01
N HIS A 244 -5.17 -4.93 21.54
CA HIS A 244 -6.34 -5.38 22.27
C HIS A 244 -6.34 -6.92 22.40
N SER A 245 -6.19 -7.40 23.62
CA SER A 245 -6.47 -8.79 23.95
C SER A 245 -7.95 -8.94 24.33
N SER A 246 -8.53 -10.10 24.06
CA SER A 246 -9.89 -10.43 24.51
C SER A 246 -10.05 -10.42 26.05
N VAL A 247 -8.96 -10.23 26.77
CA VAL A 247 -8.92 -10.18 28.26
C VAL A 247 -9.20 -8.79 28.78
N ASP A 248 -8.96 -7.73 27.96
CA ASP A 248 -9.15 -6.33 28.39
C ASP A 248 -10.62 -5.85 28.24
N LEU A 249 -11.52 -6.74 27.82
CA LEU A 249 -12.97 -6.47 27.66
C LEU A 249 -13.83 -7.00 28.83
N ALA A 250 -13.21 -7.32 29.97
CA ALA A 250 -13.91 -7.80 31.18
C ALA A 250 -14.21 -6.65 32.13
#